data_f3f74eab1ae38ed731bf9aa5781ec2fc
#
_entry.id   f3f74eab1ae38ed731bf9aa5781ec2fc
#
_cell.length_a   1.000
_cell.length_b   1.000
_cell.length_c   1.000
_cell.angle_alpha   90.00
_cell.angle_beta   90.00
_cell.angle_gamma   90.00
#
_symmetry.space_group_name_H-M   'P 1'
#
loop_
_entity.id
_entity.type
_entity.pdbx_description
1 polymer ?
#
loop_
_entity_poly.entity_id
_entity_poly.type
_entity_poly.pdbx_seq_one_letter_code
_entity_poly.pdbx_strand_id
1 'polypeptide(L)'
;MPAMTSATHKPPGAGPPEECRLPDDRQLVGLDDGHLVPLVGGGQLHPAAAGAFEALRADARAAGFDLAVASAWRGYARQLAIWNGKLAGERPVHDDAGRPVALADLSLQDQLAAVLRFSALPGTSRHHWGTDLDVYDASVLPAGGRPALTPGEVAPGGIFDALHCWLDERMAAGASHGFYRPYGVDRGGVAPERWHLSYAPLALRLAPRLTVGLLLRSWE
;
A
#
# COMPACT_ATOMS: atom_id res chain seq x y z
N MET A 1 2.29 -48.75 -38.51
CA MET A 1 1.45 -47.56 -38.31
C MET A 1 2.11 -46.69 -37.27
N PRO A 2 2.85 -45.62 -37.60
CA PRO A 2 3.39 -44.73 -36.64
C PRO A 2 2.33 -43.70 -36.20
N ALA A 3 2.23 -43.47 -34.88
CA ALA A 3 1.34 -42.51 -34.25
C ALA A 3 1.77 -41.07 -34.58
N MET A 4 0.85 -40.28 -35.11
CA MET A 4 1.03 -38.84 -35.32
C MET A 4 0.96 -38.12 -33.99
N THR A 5 2.09 -37.54 -33.53
CA THR A 5 2.13 -36.59 -32.45
C THR A 5 1.58 -35.25 -32.94
N SER A 6 0.42 -34.88 -32.43
CA SER A 6 -0.17 -33.54 -32.61
C SER A 6 0.65 -32.52 -31.86
N ALA A 7 1.44 -31.73 -32.54
CA ALA A 7 2.08 -30.54 -31.98
C ALA A 7 1.00 -29.45 -31.82
N THR A 8 0.63 -29.13 -30.60
CA THR A 8 -0.20 -27.99 -30.27
C THR A 8 0.54 -26.71 -30.61
N HIS A 9 0.18 -26.08 -31.68
CA HIS A 9 0.68 -24.78 -32.13
C HIS A 9 0.16 -23.71 -31.17
N LYS A 10 1.04 -23.16 -30.31
CA LYS A 10 0.73 -21.99 -29.47
C LYS A 10 0.68 -20.77 -30.41
N PRO A 11 -0.41 -19.98 -30.44
CA PRO A 11 -0.45 -18.79 -31.27
C PRO A 11 0.63 -17.77 -30.84
N PRO A 12 1.33 -17.14 -31.79
CA PRO A 12 2.28 -16.08 -31.49
C PRO A 12 1.50 -14.82 -31.10
N GLY A 13 1.79 -14.25 -29.89
CA GLY A 13 1.35 -12.90 -29.56
C GLY A 13 0.56 -12.68 -28.27
N ALA A 14 0.32 -13.69 -27.45
CA ALA A 14 -0.21 -13.43 -26.10
C ALA A 14 0.91 -12.90 -25.21
N GLY A 15 0.85 -11.62 -24.84
CA GLY A 15 1.70 -11.05 -23.77
C GLY A 15 1.60 -11.86 -22.48
N PRO A 16 2.45 -11.56 -21.47
CA PRO A 16 2.35 -12.23 -20.19
C PRO A 16 0.91 -12.12 -19.66
N PRO A 17 0.40 -13.11 -18.89
CA PRO A 17 -0.89 -13.03 -18.25
C PRO A 17 -1.02 -11.69 -17.51
N GLU A 18 -2.21 -11.10 -17.51
CA GLU A 18 -2.49 -9.79 -16.91
C GLU A 18 -2.00 -9.70 -15.45
N GLU A 19 -2.10 -10.80 -14.72
CA GLU A 19 -1.59 -10.98 -13.36
C GLU A 19 -0.05 -10.85 -13.22
N CYS A 20 0.70 -10.94 -14.32
CA CYS A 20 2.16 -10.83 -14.35
C CYS A 20 2.66 -9.52 -14.97
N ARG A 21 1.75 -8.68 -15.48
CA ARG A 21 2.10 -7.43 -16.14
C ARG A 21 2.52 -6.40 -15.11
N LEU A 22 3.73 -5.87 -15.25
CA LEU A 22 4.19 -4.76 -14.40
C LEU A 22 3.53 -3.45 -14.85
N PRO A 23 3.14 -2.59 -13.91
CA PRO A 23 2.77 -1.22 -14.17
C PRO A 23 3.81 -0.50 -15.03
N ASP A 24 3.36 0.34 -15.96
CA ASP A 24 4.23 1.24 -16.72
C ASP A 24 4.63 2.48 -15.89
N ASP A 25 5.37 3.41 -16.49
CA ASP A 25 5.88 4.58 -15.78
C ASP A 25 4.77 5.54 -15.32
N ARG A 26 3.66 5.67 -16.08
CA ARG A 26 2.51 6.49 -15.68
C ARG A 26 1.74 5.86 -14.53
N GLN A 27 1.58 4.55 -14.57
CA GLN A 27 0.94 3.74 -13.53
C GLN A 27 1.79 3.77 -12.24
N LEU A 28 3.12 3.68 -12.39
CA LEU A 28 4.06 3.68 -11.27
C LEU A 28 4.01 4.99 -10.45
N VAL A 29 3.76 6.12 -11.09
CA VAL A 29 3.63 7.44 -10.42
C VAL A 29 2.18 7.82 -10.11
N GLY A 30 1.21 6.93 -10.36
CA GLY A 30 -0.21 7.14 -10.03
C GLY A 30 -0.99 8.03 -10.99
N LEU A 31 -0.50 8.24 -12.22
CA LEU A 31 -1.16 9.01 -13.27
C LEU A 31 -2.14 8.18 -14.12
N ASP A 32 -2.17 6.87 -13.95
CA ASP A 32 -3.02 5.94 -14.67
C ASP A 32 -3.38 4.74 -13.78
N ASP A 33 -4.60 4.24 -13.87
CA ASP A 33 -5.14 3.14 -13.04
C ASP A 33 -5.59 1.91 -13.86
N GLY A 34 -5.29 1.89 -15.16
CA GLY A 34 -5.71 0.84 -16.09
C GLY A 34 -5.15 -0.57 -15.82
N HIS A 35 -4.24 -0.70 -14.84
CA HIS A 35 -3.66 -1.97 -14.39
C HIS A 35 -4.34 -2.55 -13.14
N LEU A 36 -5.43 -1.94 -12.66
CA LEU A 36 -6.03 -2.25 -11.36
C LEU A 36 -7.37 -2.96 -11.52
N VAL A 37 -7.72 -3.74 -10.50
CA VAL A 37 -9.04 -4.35 -10.35
C VAL A 37 -9.66 -3.91 -9.01
N PRO A 38 -11.00 -3.81 -8.94
CA PRO A 38 -11.68 -3.47 -7.69
C PRO A 38 -11.55 -4.59 -6.65
N LEU A 39 -11.47 -4.19 -5.36
CA LEU A 39 -11.54 -5.10 -4.23
C LEU A 39 -12.96 -5.17 -3.67
N VAL A 40 -13.32 -6.33 -3.15
CA VAL A 40 -14.51 -6.49 -2.31
C VAL A 40 -14.33 -5.67 -1.03
N GLY A 41 -15.26 -4.77 -0.73
CA GLY A 41 -15.17 -3.86 0.41
C GLY A 41 -14.56 -2.50 0.09
N GLY A 42 -14.13 -2.28 -1.16
CA GLY A 42 -13.68 -0.97 -1.67
C GLY A 42 -12.17 -0.86 -1.89
N GLY A 43 -11.81 0.10 -2.74
CA GLY A 43 -10.44 0.29 -3.21
C GLY A 43 -10.11 -0.56 -4.45
N GLN A 44 -8.88 -0.42 -4.92
CA GLN A 44 -8.37 -1.12 -6.11
C GLN A 44 -6.94 -1.59 -5.83
N LEU A 45 -6.57 -2.74 -6.38
CA LEU A 45 -5.20 -3.26 -6.38
C LEU A 45 -4.85 -3.86 -7.76
N HIS A 46 -3.57 -4.10 -7.98
CA HIS A 46 -3.11 -4.93 -9.08
C HIS A 46 -3.71 -6.35 -8.95
N PRO A 47 -4.12 -7.02 -10.05
CA PRO A 47 -4.80 -8.32 -10.00
C PRO A 47 -4.09 -9.37 -9.13
N ALA A 48 -2.76 -9.50 -9.26
CA ALA A 48 -1.99 -10.45 -8.45
C ALA A 48 -2.00 -10.10 -6.94
N ALA A 49 -1.93 -8.80 -6.59
CA ALA A 49 -2.01 -8.36 -5.21
C ALA A 49 -3.43 -8.54 -4.64
N ALA A 50 -4.46 -8.29 -5.47
CA ALA A 50 -5.86 -8.49 -5.08
C ALA A 50 -6.15 -9.96 -4.76
N GLY A 51 -5.73 -10.89 -5.61
CA GLY A 51 -5.91 -12.34 -5.36
C GLY A 51 -5.19 -12.80 -4.08
N ALA A 52 -3.95 -12.34 -3.87
CA ALA A 52 -3.19 -12.63 -2.66
C ALA A 52 -3.85 -12.03 -1.40
N PHE A 53 -4.42 -10.83 -1.51
CA PHE A 53 -5.11 -10.19 -0.40
C PHE A 53 -6.41 -10.90 -0.02
N GLU A 54 -7.20 -11.37 -0.98
CA GLU A 54 -8.41 -12.15 -0.69
C GLU A 54 -8.07 -13.49 0.01
N ALA A 55 -6.95 -14.13 -0.35
CA ALA A 55 -6.47 -15.30 0.37
C ALA A 55 -6.06 -14.97 1.82
N LEU A 56 -5.33 -13.87 2.04
CA LEU A 56 -4.97 -13.39 3.37
C LEU A 56 -6.21 -13.04 4.22
N ARG A 57 -7.24 -12.43 3.60
CA ARG A 57 -8.54 -12.15 4.27
C ARG A 57 -9.26 -13.40 4.69
N ALA A 58 -9.23 -14.45 3.86
CA ALA A 58 -9.83 -15.74 4.21
C ALA A 58 -9.13 -16.37 5.41
N ASP A 59 -7.79 -16.34 5.44
CA ASP A 59 -7.01 -16.81 6.60
C ASP A 59 -7.29 -15.99 7.86
N ALA A 60 -7.37 -14.64 7.74
CA ALA A 60 -7.69 -13.74 8.85
C ALA A 60 -9.09 -14.07 9.44
N ARG A 61 -10.08 -14.26 8.56
CA ARG A 61 -11.44 -14.64 8.98
C ARG A 61 -11.45 -15.98 9.73
N ALA A 62 -10.70 -16.97 9.26
CA ALA A 62 -10.56 -18.26 9.94
C ALA A 62 -9.89 -18.12 11.32
N ALA A 63 -9.05 -17.09 11.50
CA ALA A 63 -8.43 -16.73 12.78
C ALA A 63 -9.29 -15.81 13.66
N GLY A 64 -10.49 -15.40 13.23
CA GLY A 64 -11.43 -14.59 14.00
C GLY A 64 -11.32 -13.07 13.78
N PHE A 65 -10.57 -12.62 12.77
CA PHE A 65 -10.42 -11.22 12.42
C PHE A 65 -11.26 -10.82 11.19
N ASP A 66 -11.74 -9.58 11.14
CA ASP A 66 -12.32 -8.97 9.94
C ASP A 66 -11.30 -8.03 9.29
N LEU A 67 -10.36 -8.61 8.53
CA LEU A 67 -9.29 -7.87 7.85
C LEU A 67 -9.89 -6.96 6.78
N ALA A 68 -9.93 -5.68 7.03
CA ALA A 68 -10.51 -4.65 6.18
C ALA A 68 -9.45 -3.66 5.65
N VAL A 69 -9.81 -2.97 4.56
CA VAL A 69 -8.95 -1.99 3.89
C VAL A 69 -9.34 -0.57 4.30
N ALA A 70 -8.39 0.16 4.88
CA ALA A 70 -8.52 1.59 5.16
C ALA A 70 -8.14 2.44 3.93
N SER A 71 -7.09 2.04 3.22
CA SER A 71 -6.61 2.68 1.98
C SER A 71 -5.96 1.61 1.10
N ALA A 72 -6.25 1.64 -0.20
CA ALA A 72 -5.59 0.82 -1.21
C ALA A 72 -4.92 1.74 -2.23
N TRP A 73 -5.09 1.49 -3.54
CA TRP A 73 -4.54 2.38 -4.56
C TRP A 73 -4.96 3.84 -4.36
N ARG A 74 -4.02 4.73 -4.61
CA ARG A 74 -4.19 6.17 -4.52
C ARG A 74 -3.55 6.82 -5.74
N GLY A 75 -4.33 7.50 -6.56
CA GLY A 75 -3.84 8.24 -7.73
C GLY A 75 -3.03 9.48 -7.34
N TYR A 76 -2.23 9.96 -8.29
CA TYR A 76 -1.38 11.15 -8.15
C TYR A 76 -2.16 12.38 -7.65
N ALA A 77 -3.29 12.72 -8.29
CA ALA A 77 -4.09 13.88 -7.93
C ALA A 77 -4.57 13.84 -6.47
N ARG A 78 -4.98 12.64 -5.98
CA ARG A 78 -5.39 12.47 -4.59
C ARG A 78 -4.21 12.63 -3.64
N GLN A 79 -3.03 12.10 -3.98
CA GLN A 79 -1.82 12.27 -3.18
C GLN A 79 -1.39 13.74 -3.13
N LEU A 80 -1.46 14.45 -4.24
CA LEU A 80 -1.19 15.89 -4.32
C LEU A 80 -2.16 16.69 -3.41
N ALA A 81 -3.46 16.38 -3.42
CA ALA A 81 -4.44 17.02 -2.57
C ALA A 81 -4.17 16.75 -1.06
N ILE A 82 -3.72 15.53 -0.71
CA ILE A 82 -3.32 15.21 0.67
C ILE A 82 -2.08 16.03 1.07
N TRP A 83 -1.07 16.07 0.21
CA TRP A 83 0.17 16.77 0.43
C TRP A 83 -0.05 18.27 0.63
N ASN A 84 -0.74 18.90 -0.32
CA ASN A 84 -1.06 20.33 -0.28
C ASN A 84 -1.93 20.69 0.93
N GLY A 85 -2.96 19.87 1.23
CA GLY A 85 -3.84 20.11 2.37
C GLY A 85 -3.11 20.00 3.72
N LYS A 86 -2.06 19.17 3.83
CA LYS A 86 -1.20 19.13 5.01
C LYS A 86 -0.35 20.40 5.13
N LEU A 87 0.32 20.82 4.05
CA LEU A 87 1.11 22.05 4.05
C LEU A 87 0.28 23.30 4.29
N ALA A 88 -0.97 23.34 3.81
CA ALA A 88 -1.91 24.43 4.05
C ALA A 88 -2.55 24.41 5.46
N GLY A 89 -2.28 23.39 6.28
CA GLY A 89 -2.91 23.24 7.60
C GLY A 89 -4.37 22.79 7.57
N GLU A 90 -4.90 22.44 6.40
CA GLU A 90 -6.27 21.91 6.22
C GLU A 90 -6.39 20.44 6.66
N ARG A 91 -5.28 19.75 6.77
CA ARG A 91 -5.17 18.37 7.25
C ARG A 91 -4.18 18.28 8.39
N PRO A 92 -4.46 17.50 9.42
CA PRO A 92 -3.54 17.35 10.55
C PRO A 92 -2.24 16.67 10.10
N VAL A 93 -1.14 17.12 10.70
CA VAL A 93 0.16 16.44 10.68
C VAL A 93 0.45 15.98 12.11
N HIS A 94 0.98 14.77 12.25
CA HIS A 94 1.30 14.20 13.57
C HIS A 94 2.78 13.86 13.65
N ASP A 95 3.31 13.89 14.87
CA ASP A 95 4.62 13.34 15.17
C ASP A 95 4.58 11.81 15.38
N ASP A 96 5.72 11.18 15.63
CA ASP A 96 5.84 9.73 15.84
C ASP A 96 5.08 9.24 17.09
N ALA A 97 4.73 10.13 18.01
CA ALA A 97 3.89 9.83 19.17
C ALA A 97 2.38 10.04 18.90
N GLY A 98 2.02 10.38 17.65
CA GLY A 98 0.64 10.67 17.25
C GLY A 98 0.13 12.05 17.73
N ARG A 99 0.99 12.95 18.20
CA ARG A 99 0.60 14.28 18.66
C ARG A 99 0.53 15.25 17.47
N PRO A 100 -0.47 16.15 17.42
CA PRO A 100 -0.55 17.17 16.37
C PRO A 100 0.70 18.05 16.34
N VAL A 101 1.18 18.36 15.13
CA VAL A 101 2.30 19.27 14.86
C VAL A 101 1.76 20.57 14.28
N ALA A 102 2.09 21.71 14.91
CA ALA A 102 1.77 23.04 14.40
C ALA A 102 2.80 23.45 13.33
N LEU A 103 2.53 23.13 12.05
CA LEU A 103 3.49 23.38 10.97
C LEU A 103 3.87 24.86 10.83
N ALA A 104 2.95 25.79 11.12
CA ALA A 104 3.20 27.23 11.00
C ALA A 104 4.36 27.74 11.87
N ASP A 105 4.69 27.01 12.94
CA ASP A 105 5.76 27.38 13.87
C ASP A 105 7.14 26.82 13.46
N LEU A 106 7.18 26.04 12.35
CA LEU A 106 8.37 25.36 11.89
C LEU A 106 9.02 26.07 10.70
N SER A 107 10.34 25.87 10.52
CA SER A 107 11.01 26.24 9.28
C SER A 107 10.43 25.43 8.09
N LEU A 108 10.55 25.92 6.86
CA LEU A 108 10.08 25.19 5.66
C LEU A 108 10.68 23.78 5.59
N GLN A 109 11.95 23.63 5.93
CA GLN A 109 12.62 22.32 5.93
C GLN A 109 11.98 21.37 6.95
N ASP A 110 11.67 21.85 8.15
CA ASP A 110 11.05 21.05 9.20
C ASP A 110 9.57 20.74 8.88
N GLN A 111 8.84 21.68 8.24
CA GLN A 111 7.49 21.42 7.73
C GLN A 111 7.49 20.27 6.73
N LEU A 112 8.41 20.31 5.74
CA LEU A 112 8.54 19.24 4.74
C LEU A 112 8.90 17.90 5.39
N ALA A 113 9.85 17.89 6.33
CA ALA A 113 10.24 16.70 7.07
C ALA A 113 9.07 16.12 7.87
N ALA A 114 8.30 16.96 8.58
CA ALA A 114 7.12 16.54 9.35
C ALA A 114 6.03 15.94 8.44
N VAL A 115 5.77 16.54 7.28
CA VAL A 115 4.79 15.99 6.33
C VAL A 115 5.28 14.68 5.73
N LEU A 116 6.57 14.58 5.36
CA LEU A 116 7.19 13.37 4.77
C LEU A 116 7.15 12.17 5.74
N ARG A 117 7.06 12.43 7.03
CA ARG A 117 7.07 11.36 8.04
C ARG A 117 5.92 10.35 7.87
N PHE A 118 4.73 10.83 7.43
CA PHE A 118 3.52 10.00 7.19
C PHE A 118 2.83 10.29 5.86
N SER A 119 3.51 10.95 4.91
CA SER A 119 2.93 11.25 3.61
C SER A 119 4.02 11.33 2.55
N ALA A 120 3.97 10.43 1.59
CA ALA A 120 4.87 10.46 0.46
C ALA A 120 4.63 11.68 -0.45
N LEU A 121 5.67 12.18 -1.12
CA LEU A 121 5.53 13.15 -2.21
C LEU A 121 4.64 12.57 -3.32
N PRO A 122 3.84 13.40 -4.02
CA PRO A 122 3.10 12.97 -5.20
C PRO A 122 4.04 12.31 -6.23
N GLY A 123 3.65 11.15 -6.72
CA GLY A 123 4.47 10.31 -7.60
C GLY A 123 5.40 9.33 -6.88
N THR A 124 5.66 9.50 -5.56
CA THR A 124 6.52 8.58 -4.80
C THR A 124 5.77 7.61 -3.89
N SER A 125 4.45 7.77 -3.77
CA SER A 125 3.65 6.91 -2.90
C SER A 125 3.61 5.48 -3.42
N ARG A 126 3.90 4.52 -2.56
CA ARG A 126 3.78 3.09 -2.90
C ARG A 126 2.34 2.68 -3.22
N HIS A 127 1.35 3.39 -2.68
CA HIS A 127 -0.06 3.20 -3.03
C HIS A 127 -0.37 3.46 -4.52
N HIS A 128 0.50 4.18 -5.25
CA HIS A 128 0.35 4.36 -6.70
C HIS A 128 0.50 3.05 -7.47
N TRP A 129 1.26 2.09 -6.94
CA TRP A 129 1.61 0.85 -7.64
C TRP A 129 0.48 -0.18 -7.69
N GLY A 130 -0.53 -0.02 -6.81
CA GLY A 130 -1.59 -1.01 -6.65
C GLY A 130 -1.12 -2.29 -5.94
N THR A 131 0.05 -2.26 -5.29
CA THR A 131 0.62 -3.38 -4.53
C THR A 131 0.53 -3.18 -3.02
N ASP A 132 0.15 -1.99 -2.60
CA ASP A 132 0.24 -1.53 -1.21
C ASP A 132 -1.13 -1.11 -0.68
N LEU A 133 -1.40 -1.43 0.57
CA LEU A 133 -2.67 -1.15 1.25
C LEU A 133 -2.47 -0.96 2.75
N ASP A 134 -3.33 -0.14 3.35
CA ASP A 134 -3.44 0.05 4.79
C ASP A 134 -4.60 -0.79 5.31
N VAL A 135 -4.35 -1.58 6.36
CA VAL A 135 -5.31 -2.57 6.88
C VAL A 135 -5.61 -2.37 8.37
N TYR A 136 -6.79 -2.83 8.76
CA TYR A 136 -7.26 -2.82 10.15
C TYR A 136 -8.24 -3.97 10.39
N ASP A 137 -8.59 -4.23 11.66
CA ASP A 137 -9.63 -5.16 12.03
C ASP A 137 -10.97 -4.42 12.17
N ALA A 138 -11.89 -4.66 11.25
CA ALA A 138 -13.20 -4.00 11.31
C ALA A 138 -14.09 -4.55 12.43
N SER A 139 -13.82 -5.76 12.94
CA SER A 139 -14.63 -6.39 13.98
C SER A 139 -14.58 -5.68 15.33
N VAL A 140 -13.49 -4.92 15.59
CA VAL A 140 -13.29 -4.21 16.87
C VAL A 140 -13.77 -2.75 16.83
N LEU A 141 -14.22 -2.27 15.67
CA LEU A 141 -14.77 -0.92 15.52
C LEU A 141 -16.31 -0.95 15.61
N PRO A 142 -16.93 0.14 16.09
CA PRO A 142 -18.38 0.28 16.00
C PRO A 142 -18.80 0.34 14.51
N ALA A 143 -20.07 0.01 14.23
CA ALA A 143 -20.61 0.03 12.88
C ALA A 143 -20.38 1.40 12.22
N GLY A 144 -19.75 1.41 11.05
CA GLY A 144 -19.37 2.62 10.32
C GLY A 144 -18.12 3.34 10.86
N GLY A 145 -17.48 2.80 11.89
CA GLY A 145 -16.20 3.31 12.41
C GLY A 145 -15.09 3.21 11.36
N ARG A 146 -14.12 4.11 11.48
CA ARG A 146 -12.93 4.13 10.61
C ARG A 146 -11.66 4.21 11.45
N PRO A 147 -10.56 3.55 11.05
CA PRO A 147 -9.28 3.69 11.72
C PRO A 147 -8.73 5.10 11.51
N ALA A 148 -8.01 5.62 12.48
CA ALA A 148 -7.27 6.87 12.35
C ALA A 148 -5.88 6.67 11.71
N LEU A 149 -5.40 5.41 11.65
CA LEU A 149 -4.07 5.00 11.18
C LEU A 149 -2.97 5.72 11.98
N THR A 150 -3.07 5.61 13.29
CA THR A 150 -2.09 6.17 14.22
C THR A 150 -1.21 5.07 14.82
N PRO A 151 0.04 5.39 15.22
CA PRO A 151 0.90 4.42 15.91
C PRO A 151 0.25 3.79 17.15
N GLY A 152 -0.54 4.55 17.90
CA GLY A 152 -1.21 4.09 19.10
C GLY A 152 -2.26 2.99 18.86
N GLU A 153 -2.93 3.00 17.71
CA GLU A 153 -3.94 1.98 17.38
C GLU A 153 -3.32 0.60 17.15
N VAL A 154 -2.05 0.56 16.71
CA VAL A 154 -1.33 -0.67 16.33
C VAL A 154 -0.18 -1.01 17.28
N ALA A 155 0.05 -0.19 18.30
CA ALA A 155 1.04 -0.44 19.34
C ALA A 155 0.60 -1.63 20.24
N PRO A 156 1.51 -2.22 21.03
CA PRO A 156 1.14 -3.22 22.02
C PRO A 156 0.00 -2.74 22.92
N GLY A 157 -1.11 -3.51 22.93
CA GLY A 157 -2.35 -3.15 23.64
C GLY A 157 -3.25 -2.14 22.93
N GLY A 158 -2.90 -1.66 21.72
CA GLY A 158 -3.76 -0.86 20.87
C GLY A 158 -4.92 -1.66 20.30
N ILE A 159 -5.95 -0.95 19.82
CA ILE A 159 -7.21 -1.57 19.36
C ILE A 159 -7.01 -2.61 18.24
N PHE A 160 -6.00 -2.42 17.38
CA PHE A 160 -5.68 -3.35 16.29
C PHE A 160 -4.46 -4.23 16.55
N ASP A 161 -3.85 -4.18 17.75
CA ASP A 161 -2.63 -4.93 18.06
C ASP A 161 -2.77 -6.44 17.81
N ALA A 162 -3.90 -7.04 18.20
CA ALA A 162 -4.12 -8.47 18.03
C ALA A 162 -4.06 -8.92 16.56
N LEU A 163 -4.71 -8.19 15.64
CA LEU A 163 -4.61 -8.44 14.20
C LEU A 163 -3.16 -8.32 13.72
N HIS A 164 -2.47 -7.25 14.15
CA HIS A 164 -1.12 -7.00 13.67
C HIS A 164 -0.08 -7.97 14.24
N CYS A 165 -0.27 -8.52 15.45
CA CYS A 165 0.51 -9.63 15.97
C CYS A 165 0.31 -10.89 15.11
N TRP A 166 -0.94 -11.24 14.80
CA TRP A 166 -1.26 -12.34 13.91
C TRP A 166 -0.61 -12.16 12.52
N LEU A 167 -0.70 -10.97 11.92
CA LEU A 167 -0.04 -10.67 10.64
C LEU A 167 1.49 -10.83 10.72
N ASP A 168 2.11 -10.39 11.81
CA ASP A 168 3.56 -10.51 12.01
C ASP A 168 3.97 -12.00 12.09
N GLU A 169 3.20 -12.84 12.80
CA GLU A 169 3.40 -14.29 12.85
C GLU A 169 3.24 -14.94 11.48
N ARG A 170 2.22 -14.55 10.70
CA ARG A 170 2.03 -15.04 9.32
C ARG A 170 3.20 -14.68 8.41
N MET A 171 3.72 -13.43 8.52
CA MET A 171 4.89 -12.99 7.77
C MET A 171 6.15 -13.77 8.17
N ALA A 172 6.39 -13.96 9.47
CA ALA A 172 7.53 -14.72 9.97
C ALA A 172 7.51 -16.19 9.52
N ALA A 173 6.30 -16.77 9.41
CA ALA A 173 6.10 -18.13 8.92
C ALA A 173 6.12 -18.26 7.38
N GLY A 174 6.28 -17.16 6.62
CA GLY A 174 6.17 -17.18 5.16
C GLY A 174 4.75 -17.48 4.64
N ALA A 175 3.73 -17.29 5.46
CA ALA A 175 2.35 -17.63 5.20
C ALA A 175 1.42 -16.40 5.04
N SER A 176 2.00 -15.25 4.70
CA SER A 176 1.31 -13.97 4.49
C SER A 176 0.88 -13.75 3.02
N HIS A 177 0.84 -14.80 2.21
CA HIS A 177 0.56 -14.72 0.76
C HIS A 177 1.42 -13.70 0.01
N GLY A 178 2.67 -13.50 0.45
CA GLY A 178 3.62 -12.58 -0.18
C GLY A 178 3.54 -11.14 0.32
N PHE A 179 2.71 -10.83 1.30
CA PHE A 179 2.70 -9.51 1.94
C PHE A 179 3.81 -9.36 2.97
N TYR A 180 4.36 -8.15 3.06
CA TYR A 180 5.37 -7.74 4.02
C TYR A 180 5.16 -6.28 4.45
N ARG A 181 5.91 -5.81 5.45
CA ARG A 181 5.88 -4.41 5.89
C ARG A 181 7.05 -3.63 5.29
N PRO A 182 6.82 -2.74 4.31
CA PRO A 182 7.89 -1.93 3.72
C PRO A 182 8.44 -0.91 4.72
N TYR A 183 7.62 -0.49 5.68
CA TYR A 183 7.93 0.47 6.73
C TYR A 183 7.97 -0.18 8.12
N GLY A 184 8.55 -1.38 8.21
CA GLY A 184 8.70 -2.12 9.48
C GLY A 184 9.82 -1.58 10.37
N VAL A 185 10.78 -0.82 9.82
CA VAL A 185 11.93 -0.26 10.52
C VAL A 185 12.12 1.19 10.11
N ASP A 186 12.34 2.07 11.08
CA ASP A 186 12.68 3.47 10.81
C ASP A 186 14.05 3.58 10.14
N ARG A 187 14.09 4.26 9.00
CA ARG A 187 15.30 4.54 8.21
C ARG A 187 15.52 6.03 7.99
N GLY A 188 14.85 6.89 8.77
CA GLY A 188 14.92 8.34 8.66
C GLY A 188 14.04 8.95 7.56
N GLY A 189 13.17 8.15 6.93
CA GLY A 189 12.18 8.60 5.94
C GLY A 189 10.76 8.47 6.51
N VAL A 190 9.91 7.70 5.81
CA VAL A 190 8.58 7.36 6.30
C VAL A 190 8.69 6.61 7.62
N ALA A 191 7.90 7.01 8.61
CA ALA A 191 7.84 6.38 9.92
C ALA A 191 7.42 4.90 9.82
N PRO A 192 7.71 4.08 10.82
CA PRO A 192 7.16 2.73 10.89
C PRO A 192 5.63 2.76 10.87
N GLU A 193 5.05 2.04 9.92
CA GLU A 193 3.60 1.94 9.70
C GLU A 193 3.20 0.46 9.75
N ARG A 194 2.81 -0.02 10.94
CA ARG A 194 2.43 -1.43 11.13
C ARG A 194 1.14 -1.80 10.39
N TRP A 195 0.30 -0.84 10.04
CA TRP A 195 -0.90 -1.03 9.22
C TRP A 195 -0.61 -1.19 7.73
N HIS A 196 0.56 -0.74 7.25
CA HIS A 196 0.91 -0.71 5.83
C HIS A 196 1.49 -2.06 5.38
N LEU A 197 0.81 -2.71 4.44
CA LEU A 197 1.23 -3.96 3.81
C LEU A 197 1.60 -3.72 2.35
N SER A 198 2.58 -4.46 1.85
CA SER A 198 3.03 -4.42 0.46
C SER A 198 3.19 -5.82 -0.10
N TYR A 199 2.72 -6.05 -1.32
CA TYR A 199 2.83 -7.33 -2.03
C TYR A 199 4.23 -7.47 -2.67
N ALA A 200 5.14 -8.19 -2.01
CA ALA A 200 6.54 -8.31 -2.36
C ALA A 200 6.81 -8.78 -3.80
N PRO A 201 6.08 -9.78 -4.36
CA PRO A 201 6.38 -10.29 -5.70
C PRO A 201 6.36 -9.24 -6.81
N LEU A 202 5.60 -8.17 -6.65
CA LEU A 202 5.56 -7.02 -7.57
C LEU A 202 6.32 -5.83 -7.01
N ALA A 203 6.07 -5.45 -5.78
CA ALA A 203 6.61 -4.22 -5.19
C ALA A 203 8.14 -4.16 -5.21
N LEU A 204 8.83 -5.30 -4.98
CA LEU A 204 10.29 -5.35 -5.04
C LEU A 204 10.85 -5.17 -6.46
N ARG A 205 10.06 -5.46 -7.49
CA ARG A 205 10.41 -5.24 -8.91
C ARG A 205 10.11 -3.80 -9.35
N LEU A 206 9.15 -3.13 -8.71
CA LEU A 206 8.74 -1.77 -9.01
C LEU A 206 9.62 -0.73 -8.33
N ALA A 207 10.03 -0.98 -7.08
CA ALA A 207 10.82 -0.04 -6.29
C ALA A 207 12.06 0.53 -7.01
N PRO A 208 12.91 -0.27 -7.70
CA PRO A 208 14.08 0.25 -8.39
C PRO A 208 13.75 1.06 -9.66
N ARG A 209 12.50 0.98 -10.16
CA ARG A 209 12.05 1.76 -11.32
C ARG A 209 11.66 3.19 -10.97
N LEU A 210 11.36 3.45 -9.70
CA LEU A 210 11.04 4.79 -9.21
C LEU A 210 12.33 5.62 -9.09
N THR A 211 12.72 6.26 -10.17
CA THR A 211 13.94 7.08 -10.26
C THR A 211 13.63 8.57 -10.14
N VAL A 212 14.63 9.36 -9.74
CA VAL A 212 14.53 10.85 -9.73
C VAL A 212 14.13 11.38 -11.10
N GLY A 213 14.70 10.84 -12.19
CA GLY A 213 14.34 11.25 -13.55
C GLY A 213 12.88 10.98 -13.91
N LEU A 214 12.31 9.87 -13.45
CA LEU A 214 10.88 9.59 -13.64
C LEU A 214 10.01 10.57 -12.85
N LEU A 215 10.37 10.88 -11.62
CA LEU A 215 9.63 11.81 -10.77
C LEU A 215 9.64 13.22 -11.35
N LEU A 216 10.80 13.73 -11.77
CA LEU A 216 10.90 15.07 -12.40
C LEU A 216 9.97 15.18 -13.61
N ARG A 217 9.94 14.17 -14.49
CA ARG A 217 9.00 14.16 -15.63
C ARG A 217 7.53 14.08 -15.22
N SER A 218 7.22 13.52 -14.07
CA SER A 218 5.83 13.42 -13.58
C SER A 218 5.33 14.72 -12.96
N TRP A 219 6.22 15.66 -12.67
CA TRP A 219 5.91 16.98 -12.10
C TRP A 219 5.84 18.10 -13.15
N GLU A 220 6.25 17.82 -14.40
CA GLU A 220 6.09 18.70 -15.56
C GLU A 220 4.64 18.65 -16.11
#